data_46252a1430c1ff84a365835789b916de
#
_entry.id   46252a1430c1ff84a365835789b916de
#
_cell.length_a   1.000
_cell.length_b   1.000
_cell.length_c   1.000
_cell.angle_alpha   90.00
_cell.angle_beta   90.00
_cell.angle_gamma   90.00
#
_symmetry.space_group_name_H-M   'P 1'
#
loop_
_entity.id
_entity.type
_entity.pdbx_description
1 polymer ?
#
loop_
_entity_poly.entity_id
_entity_poly.type
_entity_poly.pdbx_seq_one_letter_code
_entity_poly.pdbx_strand_id
1 'polypeptide(L)'
;VGSEMCIRDSCGEGLSLAAMTVAAGYADYAVSATSSDYGSAEKQFRFPLEYGNQRPLSATWTVTGSGAFVIGSKKDDDAPVSVRIKGVTTGKIVDYGVKDSFNMGACMAPAAADLIYQNLQDFDVKPTYYDRIITGDLGKIGRKILIDLLKDNGVDISRQHMDCGIEIFDNEEQDTHSGGSGCGCSAITLAGYILKQLREGSWKRVLFVPTGALLSTVSYNEGQNIPGIAHGVIIERE
;
A
#
# COMPACT_ATOMS: atom_id res chain seq x y z
N VAL A 1 -13.18 -0.91 16.57
CA VAL A 1 -13.43 -0.41 15.21
C VAL A 1 -12.98 1.04 15.17
N GLY A 2 -11.80 1.30 14.65
CA GLY A 2 -11.36 2.65 14.35
C GLY A 2 -11.84 3.03 12.95
N SER A 3 -12.58 4.11 12.81
CA SER A 3 -12.78 4.75 11.51
C SER A 3 -11.66 5.76 11.34
N GLU A 4 -10.67 5.43 10.52
CA GLU A 4 -9.57 6.34 10.25
C GLU A 4 -9.89 7.15 8.98
N MET A 5 -9.94 8.47 9.13
CA MET A 5 -10.01 9.37 8.00
C MET A 5 -8.62 9.45 7.35
N CYS A 6 -8.53 8.97 6.12
CA CYS A 6 -7.43 9.21 5.18
C CYS A 6 -6.05 8.63 5.50
N ILE A 7 -5.96 7.56 6.29
CA ILE A 7 -4.76 6.72 6.30
C ILE A 7 -4.97 5.65 5.22
N ARG A 8 -4.36 5.82 4.07
CA ARG A 8 -4.49 4.89 2.93
C ARG A 8 -3.79 3.56 3.13
N ASP A 9 -2.97 3.43 4.18
CA ASP A 9 -2.23 2.23 4.58
C ASP A 9 -3.09 1.18 5.32
N SER A 10 -4.36 1.44 5.54
CA SER A 10 -5.27 0.59 6.34
C SER A 10 -5.24 -0.90 5.95
N CYS A 11 -4.92 -1.24 4.70
CA CYS A 11 -4.78 -2.63 4.28
C CYS A 11 -3.56 -3.30 4.92
N GLY A 12 -2.39 -2.64 4.95
CA GLY A 12 -1.17 -3.17 5.56
C GLY A 12 -1.25 -3.24 7.07
N GLU A 13 -1.74 -2.18 7.69
CA GLU A 13 -1.96 -2.11 9.14
C GLU A 13 -2.96 -3.18 9.59
N GLY A 14 -4.12 -3.28 8.92
CA GLY A 14 -5.16 -4.26 9.25
C GLY A 14 -4.69 -5.71 9.11
N LEU A 15 -3.94 -6.04 8.04
CA LEU A 15 -3.33 -7.36 7.87
C LEU A 15 -2.29 -7.66 8.95
N SER A 16 -1.46 -6.67 9.31
CA SER A 16 -0.44 -6.81 10.34
C SER A 16 -1.06 -7.06 11.71
N LEU A 17 -2.05 -6.25 12.10
CA LEU A 17 -2.77 -6.40 13.37
C LEU A 17 -3.52 -7.74 13.44
N ALA A 18 -4.20 -8.14 12.36
CA ALA A 18 -4.88 -9.44 12.29
C ALA A 18 -3.90 -10.60 12.44
N ALA A 19 -2.76 -10.54 11.74
CA ALA A 19 -1.71 -11.57 11.86
C ALA A 19 -1.13 -11.64 13.27
N MET A 20 -0.82 -10.51 13.90
CA MET A 20 -0.32 -10.45 15.28
C MET A 20 -1.34 -11.00 16.28
N THR A 21 -2.62 -10.66 16.12
CA THR A 21 -3.72 -11.13 16.98
C THR A 21 -3.84 -12.65 16.95
N VAL A 22 -3.81 -13.24 15.74
CA VAL A 22 -3.89 -14.68 15.55
C VAL A 22 -2.62 -15.37 16.05
N ALA A 23 -1.44 -14.84 15.72
CA ALA A 23 -0.16 -15.41 16.13
C ALA A 23 0.05 -15.39 17.65
N ALA A 24 -0.48 -14.36 18.33
CA ALA A 24 -0.45 -14.25 19.80
C ALA A 24 -1.51 -15.12 20.51
N GLY A 25 -2.39 -15.82 19.75
CA GLY A 25 -3.42 -16.69 20.31
C GLY A 25 -4.62 -15.95 20.90
N TYR A 26 -4.81 -14.68 20.62
CA TYR A 26 -6.00 -13.93 21.04
C TYR A 26 -7.27 -14.34 20.28
N ALA A 27 -7.10 -14.85 19.05
CA ALA A 27 -8.19 -15.37 18.23
C ALA A 27 -7.69 -16.46 17.29
N ASP A 28 -8.54 -17.46 16.97
CA ASP A 28 -8.25 -18.47 15.95
C ASP A 28 -8.33 -17.89 14.54
N TYR A 29 -9.21 -16.90 14.35
CA TYR A 29 -9.41 -16.18 13.09
C TYR A 29 -9.57 -14.68 13.35
N ALA A 30 -9.01 -13.88 12.45
CA ALA A 30 -9.23 -12.45 12.40
C ALA A 30 -9.57 -12.01 10.98
N VAL A 31 -10.38 -10.96 10.85
CA VAL A 31 -10.76 -10.39 9.55
C VAL A 31 -10.17 -8.99 9.42
N SER A 32 -9.43 -8.77 8.34
CA SER A 32 -9.01 -7.43 7.90
C SER A 32 -9.83 -7.04 6.67
N ALA A 33 -10.51 -5.91 6.73
CA ALA A 33 -11.31 -5.41 5.61
C ALA A 33 -11.00 -3.93 5.38
N THR A 34 -10.83 -3.57 4.10
CA THR A 34 -10.49 -2.22 3.70
C THR A 34 -11.27 -1.82 2.46
N SER A 35 -11.79 -0.60 2.46
CA SER A 35 -12.55 -0.06 1.34
C SER A 35 -12.20 1.39 1.08
N SER A 36 -12.40 1.83 -0.15
CA SER A 36 -12.40 3.24 -0.53
C SER A 36 -13.53 3.53 -1.50
N ASP A 37 -14.02 4.76 -1.44
CA ASP A 37 -15.08 5.25 -2.29
C ASP A 37 -14.82 6.71 -2.66
N TYR A 38 -14.83 7.01 -3.95
CA TYR A 38 -14.63 8.35 -4.48
C TYR A 38 -15.70 9.34 -3.98
N GLY A 39 -16.94 8.89 -3.84
CA GLY A 39 -18.07 9.73 -3.45
C GLY A 39 -18.05 10.18 -1.98
N SER A 40 -17.24 9.54 -1.13
CA SER A 40 -17.14 9.84 0.30
C SER A 40 -15.92 10.70 0.65
N ALA A 41 -14.89 10.13 1.23
CA ALA A 41 -13.76 10.84 1.80
C ALA A 41 -12.88 11.54 0.75
N GLU A 42 -12.64 10.90 -0.37
CA GLU A 42 -11.68 11.37 -1.39
C GLU A 42 -12.13 12.64 -2.11
N LYS A 43 -13.44 12.83 -2.23
CA LYS A 43 -14.03 14.02 -2.84
C LYS A 43 -13.54 15.32 -2.20
N GLN A 44 -13.33 15.31 -0.89
CA GLN A 44 -12.89 16.49 -0.12
C GLN A 44 -11.48 16.94 -0.46
N PHE A 45 -10.61 16.03 -0.88
CA PHE A 45 -9.20 16.31 -1.13
C PHE A 45 -8.90 16.58 -2.61
N ARG A 46 -9.87 16.36 -3.47
CA ARG A 46 -9.74 16.57 -4.92
C ARG A 46 -10.62 17.72 -5.44
N PHE A 47 -10.94 18.63 -4.54
CA PHE A 47 -11.72 19.83 -4.86
C PHE A 47 -10.82 20.90 -5.55
N PRO A 48 -11.36 21.69 -6.46
CA PRO A 48 -12.71 21.65 -6.99
C PRO A 48 -12.90 20.57 -8.08
N LEU A 49 -13.89 19.71 -7.92
CA LEU A 49 -14.19 18.64 -8.86
C LEU A 49 -14.63 19.12 -10.24
N GLU A 50 -15.21 20.31 -10.28
CA GLU A 50 -15.66 20.97 -11.51
C GLU A 50 -14.51 21.24 -12.48
N TYR A 51 -13.29 21.30 -11.99
CA TYR A 51 -12.06 21.47 -12.75
C TYR A 51 -11.26 20.17 -12.90
N GLY A 52 -11.93 19.04 -12.93
CA GLY A 52 -11.28 17.73 -13.01
C GLY A 52 -10.31 17.53 -14.19
N ASN A 53 -10.50 18.27 -15.27
CA ASN A 53 -9.59 18.33 -16.42
C ASN A 53 -8.29 19.13 -16.17
N GLN A 54 -8.18 19.81 -15.05
CA GLN A 54 -6.98 20.57 -14.64
C GLN A 54 -6.11 19.78 -13.65
N ARG A 55 -6.29 18.47 -13.56
CA ARG A 55 -5.50 17.62 -12.68
C ARG A 55 -4.01 17.65 -13.06
N PRO A 56 -3.08 17.81 -12.08
CA PRO A 56 -1.65 17.70 -12.35
C PRO A 56 -1.28 16.25 -12.71
N LEU A 57 -0.11 16.05 -13.33
CA LEU A 57 0.40 14.74 -13.70
C LEU A 57 0.68 13.83 -12.47
N SER A 58 0.83 14.43 -11.29
CA SER A 58 0.99 13.73 -10.02
C SER A 58 -0.33 13.22 -9.43
N ALA A 59 -1.47 13.71 -9.92
CA ALA A 59 -2.78 13.28 -9.43
C ALA A 59 -3.07 11.81 -9.75
N THR A 60 -3.85 11.18 -8.88
CA THR A 60 -4.32 9.80 -9.00
C THR A 60 -5.84 9.74 -8.99
N TRP A 61 -6.42 8.69 -9.57
CA TRP A 61 -7.83 8.40 -9.45
C TRP A 61 -8.13 7.53 -8.24
N THR A 62 -9.21 7.83 -7.53
CA THR A 62 -9.69 6.98 -6.44
C THR A 62 -10.21 5.66 -6.99
N VAL A 63 -9.73 4.57 -6.43
CA VAL A 63 -10.26 3.23 -6.67
C VAL A 63 -11.46 3.03 -5.75
N THR A 64 -12.65 2.88 -6.33
CA THR A 64 -13.86 2.55 -5.57
C THR A 64 -14.02 1.05 -5.47
N GLY A 65 -14.00 0.53 -4.24
CA GLY A 65 -14.17 -0.90 -3.97
C GLY A 65 -13.63 -1.31 -2.61
N SER A 66 -13.65 -2.62 -2.35
CA SER A 66 -13.25 -3.19 -1.07
C SER A 66 -12.55 -4.54 -1.23
N GLY A 67 -11.73 -4.90 -0.25
CA GLY A 67 -11.15 -6.23 -0.07
C GLY A 67 -11.23 -6.65 1.38
N ALA A 68 -11.50 -7.94 1.62
CA ALA A 68 -11.53 -8.52 2.94
C ALA A 68 -10.72 -9.82 2.98
N PHE A 69 -9.98 -10.03 4.07
CA PHE A 69 -9.08 -11.15 4.24
C PHE A 69 -9.36 -11.84 5.58
N VAL A 70 -9.53 -13.14 5.55
CA VAL A 70 -9.61 -13.98 6.75
C VAL A 70 -8.22 -14.55 7.01
N ILE A 71 -7.66 -14.23 8.17
CA ILE A 71 -6.38 -14.73 8.64
C ILE A 71 -6.64 -15.74 9.73
N GLY A 72 -6.09 -16.98 9.59
CA GLY A 72 -6.26 -18.05 10.55
C GLY A 72 -4.91 -18.61 11.01
N SER A 73 -4.89 -19.23 12.19
CA SER A 73 -3.71 -19.87 12.75
C SER A 73 -3.45 -21.26 12.15
N LYS A 74 -4.49 -21.89 11.62
CA LYS A 74 -4.44 -23.25 11.09
C LYS A 74 -4.28 -23.24 9.58
N LYS A 75 -3.44 -24.16 9.10
CA LYS A 75 -3.39 -24.50 7.69
C LYS A 75 -4.68 -25.21 7.31
N ASP A 76 -5.26 -24.85 6.18
CA ASP A 76 -6.31 -25.63 5.57
C ASP A 76 -5.66 -26.83 4.89
N ASP A 77 -5.72 -27.98 5.56
CA ASP A 77 -5.07 -29.21 5.08
C ASP A 77 -5.69 -29.74 3.77
N ASP A 78 -6.89 -29.28 3.42
CA ASP A 78 -7.57 -29.61 2.16
C ASP A 78 -7.19 -28.65 1.02
N ALA A 79 -6.53 -27.53 1.32
CA ALA A 79 -6.11 -26.59 0.30
C ALA A 79 -4.85 -27.08 -0.45
N PRO A 80 -4.90 -27.16 -1.78
CA PRO A 80 -3.76 -27.65 -2.58
C PRO A 80 -2.54 -26.74 -2.50
N VAL A 81 -2.73 -25.46 -2.16
CA VAL A 81 -1.70 -24.44 -1.99
C VAL A 81 -2.10 -23.50 -0.89
N SER A 82 -1.24 -23.32 0.09
CA SER A 82 -1.44 -22.31 1.13
C SER A 82 -0.60 -21.05 0.85
N VAL A 83 -1.17 -19.91 1.23
CA VAL A 83 -0.49 -18.61 1.24
C VAL A 83 -0.55 -18.09 2.66
N ARG A 84 0.60 -17.74 3.21
CA ARG A 84 0.70 -17.29 4.59
C ARG A 84 1.39 -15.95 4.75
N ILE A 85 1.08 -15.26 5.83
CA ILE A 85 1.86 -14.11 6.31
C ILE A 85 3.07 -14.68 7.06
N LYS A 86 4.27 -14.44 6.52
CA LYS A 86 5.54 -14.91 7.06
C LYS A 86 6.09 -13.98 8.14
N GLY A 87 5.82 -12.69 8.00
CA GLY A 87 6.30 -11.67 8.91
C GLY A 87 5.69 -10.31 8.58
N VAL A 88 5.83 -9.39 9.51
CA VAL A 88 5.36 -8.01 9.38
C VAL A 88 6.47 -7.06 9.80
N THR A 89 6.51 -5.88 9.17
CA THR A 89 7.37 -4.75 9.56
C THR A 89 6.48 -3.56 9.86
N THR A 90 6.48 -3.11 11.10
CA THR A 90 5.72 -1.93 11.49
C THR A 90 6.47 -0.68 11.07
N GLY A 91 5.82 0.18 10.29
CA GLY A 91 6.40 1.42 9.84
C GLY A 91 6.30 2.55 10.87
N LYS A 92 6.94 3.65 10.54
CA LYS A 92 6.86 4.89 11.31
C LYS A 92 6.36 6.03 10.44
N ILE A 93 5.87 7.09 11.08
CA ILE A 93 5.49 8.32 10.39
C ILE A 93 6.76 9.03 9.91
N VAL A 94 6.79 9.39 8.62
CA VAL A 94 7.89 10.10 7.97
C VAL A 94 7.36 11.40 7.36
N ASP A 95 7.97 12.53 7.71
CA ASP A 95 7.58 13.86 7.21
C ASP A 95 8.74 14.53 6.47
N TYR A 96 8.58 14.72 5.17
CA TYR A 96 9.54 15.45 4.31
C TYR A 96 9.04 16.86 3.96
N GLY A 97 8.07 17.40 4.68
CA GLY A 97 7.60 18.77 4.51
C GLY A 97 6.69 18.97 3.28
N VAL A 98 6.15 17.90 2.70
CA VAL A 98 5.25 17.99 1.55
C VAL A 98 3.89 18.52 2.00
N LYS A 99 3.34 19.51 1.26
CA LYS A 99 2.05 20.14 1.54
C LYS A 99 1.06 20.00 0.39
N ASP A 100 1.52 19.52 -0.77
CA ASP A 100 0.69 19.38 -1.96
C ASP A 100 -0.16 18.10 -1.89
N SER A 101 -1.46 18.27 -1.65
CA SER A 101 -2.42 17.16 -1.59
C SER A 101 -2.67 16.47 -2.94
N PHE A 102 -2.28 17.09 -4.05
CA PHE A 102 -2.33 16.45 -5.38
C PHE A 102 -1.10 15.62 -5.70
N ASN A 103 -0.08 15.62 -4.83
CA ASN A 103 1.13 14.82 -5.00
C ASN A 103 1.32 13.85 -3.82
N MET A 104 0.33 12.99 -3.61
CA MET A 104 0.35 12.00 -2.54
C MET A 104 1.51 11.02 -2.65
N GLY A 105 1.94 10.70 -3.88
CA GLY A 105 3.13 9.87 -4.09
C GLY A 105 4.38 10.45 -3.44
N ALA A 106 4.58 11.77 -3.51
CA ALA A 106 5.69 12.43 -2.84
C ALA A 106 5.58 12.41 -1.30
N CYS A 107 4.35 12.45 -0.76
CA CYS A 107 4.13 12.36 0.68
C CYS A 107 4.45 10.95 1.21
N MET A 108 4.06 9.90 0.48
CA MET A 108 4.12 8.52 0.93
C MET A 108 5.44 7.80 0.61
N ALA A 109 6.11 8.17 -0.49
CA ALA A 109 7.31 7.49 -0.95
C ALA A 109 8.46 7.46 0.09
N PRO A 110 8.72 8.52 0.90
CA PRO A 110 9.72 8.48 1.95
C PRO A 110 9.43 7.44 3.03
N ALA A 111 8.16 7.30 3.45
CA ALA A 111 7.77 6.28 4.43
C ALA A 111 7.91 4.86 3.87
N ALA A 112 7.53 4.65 2.60
CA ALA A 112 7.75 3.38 1.92
C ALA A 112 9.23 3.04 1.78
N ALA A 113 10.09 4.03 1.47
CA ALA A 113 11.54 3.84 1.38
C ALA A 113 12.13 3.42 2.73
N ASP A 114 11.77 4.12 3.79
CA ASP A 114 12.22 3.81 5.16
C ASP A 114 11.78 2.40 5.56
N LEU A 115 10.52 2.04 5.33
CA LEU A 115 10.00 0.72 5.66
C LEU A 115 10.68 -0.40 4.89
N ILE A 116 10.83 -0.25 3.56
CA ILE A 116 11.47 -1.28 2.73
C ILE A 116 12.92 -1.46 3.16
N TYR A 117 13.64 -0.35 3.37
CA TYR A 117 15.01 -0.40 3.87
C TYR A 117 15.09 -1.12 5.22
N GLN A 118 14.24 -0.76 6.18
CA GLN A 118 14.18 -1.38 7.50
C GLN A 118 13.86 -2.88 7.40
N ASN A 119 12.86 -3.26 6.57
CA ASN A 119 12.52 -4.67 6.36
C ASN A 119 13.71 -5.50 5.86
N LEU A 120 14.46 -4.98 4.88
CA LEU A 120 15.64 -5.67 4.37
C LEU A 120 16.73 -5.84 5.44
N GLN A 121 16.87 -4.87 6.36
CA GLN A 121 17.82 -4.95 7.47
C GLN A 121 17.33 -5.93 8.56
N ASP A 122 16.07 -5.84 8.98
CA ASP A 122 15.52 -6.65 10.08
C ASP A 122 15.52 -8.14 9.75
N PHE A 123 15.29 -8.49 8.48
CA PHE A 123 15.29 -9.88 8.01
C PHE A 123 16.64 -10.32 7.44
N ASP A 124 17.64 -9.42 7.40
CA ASP A 124 18.99 -9.66 6.81
C ASP A 124 18.89 -10.26 5.39
N VAL A 125 18.09 -9.62 4.54
CA VAL A 125 17.83 -10.09 3.18
C VAL A 125 18.11 -9.01 2.13
N LYS A 126 18.43 -9.46 0.92
CA LYS A 126 18.57 -8.58 -0.25
C LYS A 126 17.22 -8.40 -0.95
N PRO A 127 17.03 -7.35 -1.77
CA PRO A 127 15.82 -7.17 -2.56
C PRO A 127 15.41 -8.39 -3.40
N THR A 128 16.39 -9.16 -3.87
CA THR A 128 16.18 -10.39 -4.65
C THR A 128 15.60 -11.56 -3.86
N TYR A 129 15.46 -11.43 -2.54
CA TYR A 129 14.73 -12.39 -1.70
C TYR A 129 13.23 -12.40 -2.01
N TYR A 130 12.71 -11.27 -2.50
CA TYR A 130 11.34 -11.10 -2.93
C TYR A 130 11.23 -11.17 -4.45
N ASP A 131 10.25 -11.91 -4.95
CA ASP A 131 9.90 -11.90 -6.38
C ASP A 131 9.32 -10.54 -6.75
N ARG A 132 8.55 -9.94 -5.81
CA ARG A 132 8.02 -8.58 -5.94
C ARG A 132 8.07 -7.84 -4.61
N ILE A 133 8.33 -6.54 -4.69
CA ILE A 133 8.15 -5.55 -3.63
C ILE A 133 7.03 -4.63 -4.11
N ILE A 134 5.87 -4.68 -3.46
CA ILE A 134 4.62 -4.14 -3.99
C ILE A 134 4.12 -3.01 -3.10
N THR A 135 4.12 -1.79 -3.62
CA THR A 135 3.55 -0.63 -2.93
C THR A 135 2.06 -0.47 -3.21
N GLY A 136 1.37 0.24 -2.33
CA GLY A 136 -0.08 0.39 -2.38
C GLY A 136 -0.58 1.28 -3.49
N ASP A 137 -0.24 2.55 -3.43
CA ASP A 137 -0.80 3.57 -4.33
C ASP A 137 0.12 4.79 -4.48
N LEU A 138 1.42 4.54 -4.58
CA LEU A 138 2.40 5.61 -4.85
C LEU A 138 2.21 6.24 -6.23
N GLY A 139 1.74 5.46 -7.18
CA GLY A 139 1.62 5.85 -8.57
C GLY A 139 2.97 6.10 -9.26
N LYS A 140 2.92 6.56 -10.51
CA LYS A 140 4.13 6.74 -11.34
C LYS A 140 5.15 7.71 -10.71
N ILE A 141 4.68 8.82 -10.14
CA ILE A 141 5.55 9.84 -9.53
C ILE A 141 6.16 9.32 -8.22
N GLY A 142 5.34 8.77 -7.31
CA GLY A 142 5.84 8.23 -6.05
C GLY A 142 6.77 7.03 -6.24
N ARG A 143 6.51 6.17 -7.24
CA ARG A 143 7.42 5.08 -7.62
C ARG A 143 8.81 5.59 -7.98
N LYS A 144 8.89 6.67 -8.78
CA LYS A 144 10.18 7.25 -9.16
C LYS A 144 10.93 7.76 -7.92
N ILE A 145 10.24 8.51 -7.06
CA ILE A 145 10.82 9.04 -5.82
C ILE A 145 11.31 7.90 -4.92
N LEU A 146 10.49 6.86 -4.74
CA LEU A 146 10.85 5.67 -3.93
C LEU A 146 12.13 5.02 -4.42
N ILE A 147 12.23 4.76 -5.73
CA ILE A 147 13.40 4.11 -6.33
C ILE A 147 14.64 4.96 -6.15
N ASP A 148 14.55 6.29 -6.35
CA ASP A 148 15.66 7.21 -6.20
C ASP A 148 16.13 7.25 -4.73
N LEU A 149 15.22 7.38 -3.76
CA LEU A 149 15.53 7.38 -2.32
C LEU A 149 16.20 6.08 -1.86
N LEU A 150 15.77 4.93 -2.35
CA LEU A 150 16.41 3.66 -2.01
C LEU A 150 17.77 3.50 -2.66
N LYS A 151 17.98 3.98 -3.88
CA LYS A 151 19.28 3.99 -4.54
C LYS A 151 20.30 4.86 -3.81
N ASP A 152 19.87 6.00 -3.27
CA ASP A 152 20.73 6.85 -2.45
C ASP A 152 21.22 6.12 -1.18
N ASN A 153 20.45 5.14 -0.70
CA ASN A 153 20.81 4.25 0.40
C ASN A 153 21.49 2.93 -0.07
N GLY A 154 21.89 2.84 -1.33
CA GLY A 154 22.57 1.66 -1.88
C GLY A 154 21.67 0.46 -2.19
N VAL A 155 20.33 0.65 -2.21
CA VAL A 155 19.35 -0.40 -2.47
C VAL A 155 18.63 -0.16 -3.79
N ASP A 156 18.75 -1.07 -4.74
CA ASP A 156 18.00 -0.99 -6.02
C ASP A 156 16.91 -2.07 -6.07
N ILE A 157 15.67 -1.61 -6.09
CA ILE A 157 14.47 -2.46 -6.20
C ILE A 157 13.78 -2.34 -7.57
N SER A 158 14.38 -1.65 -8.53
CA SER A 158 13.73 -1.28 -9.81
C SER A 158 13.15 -2.47 -10.57
N ARG A 159 13.76 -3.66 -10.43
CA ARG A 159 13.33 -4.90 -11.10
C ARG A 159 12.18 -5.61 -10.37
N GLN A 160 12.17 -5.55 -9.04
CA GLN A 160 11.17 -6.22 -8.22
C GLN A 160 9.96 -5.35 -7.93
N HIS A 161 10.10 -4.03 -8.08
CA HIS A 161 9.06 -3.09 -7.70
C HIS A 161 7.84 -3.13 -8.61
N MET A 162 6.68 -3.20 -7.98
CA MET A 162 5.35 -3.06 -8.54
C MET A 162 4.53 -2.09 -7.67
N ASP A 163 3.55 -1.40 -8.24
CA ASP A 163 2.66 -0.50 -7.49
C ASP A 163 1.21 -0.79 -7.87
N CYS A 164 0.37 -1.06 -6.86
CA CYS A 164 -1.04 -1.41 -7.10
C CYS A 164 -1.79 -0.32 -7.85
N GLY A 165 -1.50 0.95 -7.55
CA GLY A 165 -2.13 2.07 -8.24
C GLY A 165 -1.76 2.20 -9.72
N ILE A 166 -0.58 1.70 -10.10
CA ILE A 166 -0.18 1.66 -11.51
C ILE A 166 -0.85 0.50 -12.23
N GLU A 167 -0.99 -0.65 -11.56
CA GLU A 167 -1.48 -1.89 -12.17
C GLU A 167 -3.00 -1.98 -12.30
N ILE A 168 -3.76 -1.25 -11.47
CA ILE A 168 -5.21 -1.42 -11.37
C ILE A 168 -6.00 -0.77 -12.52
N PHE A 169 -5.41 0.18 -13.20
CA PHE A 169 -6.01 0.90 -14.33
C PHE A 169 -5.16 0.78 -15.59
N ASP A 170 -5.79 0.83 -16.74
CA ASP A 170 -5.12 1.19 -17.98
C ASP A 170 -4.89 2.71 -17.99
N ASN A 171 -3.65 3.09 -17.68
CA ASN A 171 -3.31 4.49 -17.48
C ASN A 171 -3.37 5.34 -18.75
N GLU A 172 -3.32 4.73 -19.94
CA GLU A 172 -3.38 5.41 -21.23
C GLU A 172 -4.83 5.60 -21.67
N GLU A 173 -5.62 4.52 -21.64
CA GLU A 173 -7.02 4.56 -22.06
C GLU A 173 -7.91 5.30 -21.04
N GLN A 174 -7.60 5.20 -19.76
CA GLN A 174 -8.44 5.76 -18.67
C GLN A 174 -7.96 7.13 -18.17
N ASP A 175 -6.89 7.69 -18.71
CA ASP A 175 -6.35 9.02 -18.33
C ASP A 175 -6.15 9.19 -16.82
N THR A 176 -5.54 8.21 -16.18
CA THR A 176 -5.38 8.21 -14.71
C THR A 176 -4.17 9.02 -14.22
N HIS A 177 -3.42 9.64 -15.10
CA HIS A 177 -2.17 10.37 -14.83
C HIS A 177 -1.15 9.52 -14.06
N SER A 178 -1.10 9.67 -12.72
CA SER A 178 -0.15 8.90 -11.90
C SER A 178 -0.63 7.50 -11.53
N GLY A 179 -1.89 7.16 -11.79
CA GLY A 179 -2.48 5.86 -11.51
C GLY A 179 -3.66 5.92 -10.54
N GLY A 180 -4.01 4.78 -9.95
CA GLY A 180 -5.05 4.66 -8.93
C GLY A 180 -4.56 4.96 -7.53
N SER A 181 -5.48 5.29 -6.62
CA SER A 181 -5.18 5.45 -5.20
C SER A 181 -6.39 5.13 -4.30
N GLY A 182 -6.15 5.12 -3.00
CA GLY A 182 -7.17 4.86 -1.98
C GLY A 182 -6.94 3.54 -1.26
N CYS A 183 -7.53 3.40 -0.07
CA CYS A 183 -7.36 2.21 0.78
C CYS A 183 -7.80 0.93 0.07
N GLY A 184 -8.85 0.99 -0.74
CA GLY A 184 -9.35 -0.14 -1.52
C GLY A 184 -8.40 -0.58 -2.63
N CYS A 185 -7.56 0.31 -3.15
CA CYS A 185 -6.62 0.00 -4.23
C CYS A 185 -5.71 -1.19 -3.89
N SER A 186 -5.02 -1.11 -2.75
CA SER A 186 -4.14 -2.17 -2.26
C SER A 186 -4.91 -3.47 -1.99
N ALA A 187 -6.08 -3.37 -1.34
CA ALA A 187 -6.89 -4.52 -0.97
C ALA A 187 -7.45 -5.27 -2.19
N ILE A 188 -7.97 -4.54 -3.17
CA ILE A 188 -8.51 -5.14 -4.41
C ILE A 188 -7.39 -5.82 -5.20
N THR A 189 -6.24 -5.15 -5.34
CA THR A 189 -5.09 -5.70 -6.07
C THR A 189 -4.52 -6.92 -5.35
N LEU A 190 -4.45 -6.89 -4.00
CA LEU A 190 -4.03 -8.06 -3.23
C LEU A 190 -4.97 -9.24 -3.44
N ALA A 191 -6.29 -9.03 -3.30
CA ALA A 191 -7.29 -10.09 -3.42
C ALA A 191 -7.40 -10.66 -4.84
N GLY A 192 -7.48 -9.77 -5.84
CA GLY A 192 -7.79 -10.14 -7.22
C GLY A 192 -6.58 -10.56 -8.05
N TYR A 193 -5.39 -10.04 -7.73
CA TYR A 193 -4.21 -10.25 -8.56
C TYR A 193 -3.04 -10.90 -7.78
N ILE A 194 -2.57 -10.28 -6.69
CA ILE A 194 -1.34 -10.73 -6.01
C ILE A 194 -1.49 -12.14 -5.44
N LEU A 195 -2.59 -12.41 -4.71
CA LEU A 195 -2.85 -13.73 -4.16
C LEU A 195 -3.02 -14.81 -5.24
N LYS A 196 -3.54 -14.44 -6.41
CA LYS A 196 -3.63 -15.33 -7.56
C LYS A 196 -2.24 -15.71 -8.07
N GLN A 197 -1.34 -14.73 -8.26
CA GLN A 197 0.04 -14.99 -8.69
C GLN A 197 0.80 -15.92 -7.73
N LEU A 198 0.59 -15.74 -6.43
CA LEU A 198 1.16 -16.61 -5.41
C LEU A 198 0.56 -18.02 -5.48
N ARG A 199 -0.76 -18.17 -5.59
CA ARG A 199 -1.42 -19.48 -5.67
C ARG A 199 -1.04 -20.25 -6.92
N GLU A 200 -0.93 -19.59 -8.06
CA GLU A 200 -0.52 -20.18 -9.33
C GLU A 200 0.98 -20.50 -9.39
N GLY A 201 1.77 -19.98 -8.45
CA GLY A 201 3.22 -20.23 -8.37
C GLY A 201 4.07 -19.37 -9.28
N SER A 202 3.50 -18.32 -9.89
CA SER A 202 4.25 -17.31 -10.62
C SER A 202 5.20 -16.54 -9.70
N TRP A 203 4.76 -16.33 -8.45
CA TRP A 203 5.56 -15.76 -7.37
C TRP A 203 5.56 -16.71 -6.17
N LYS A 204 6.69 -16.75 -5.47
CA LYS A 204 6.84 -17.50 -4.22
C LYS A 204 6.70 -16.59 -3.01
N ARG A 205 7.29 -15.39 -3.07
CA ARG A 205 7.32 -14.47 -1.93
C ARG A 205 7.26 -13.03 -2.38
N VAL A 206 6.40 -12.27 -1.72
CA VAL A 206 6.28 -10.84 -1.96
C VAL A 206 6.40 -10.05 -0.65
N LEU A 207 6.97 -8.86 -0.73
CA LEU A 207 6.85 -7.84 0.31
C LEU A 207 5.74 -6.88 -0.12
N PHE A 208 4.62 -6.92 0.57
CA PHE A 208 3.46 -6.07 0.33
C PHE A 208 3.52 -4.87 1.27
N VAL A 209 3.58 -3.67 0.70
CA VAL A 209 3.83 -2.39 1.38
C VAL A 209 2.75 -1.38 1.01
N PRO A 210 1.53 -1.53 1.52
CA PRO A 210 0.54 -0.47 1.43
C PRO A 210 1.07 0.82 2.02
N THR A 211 0.67 1.94 1.42
CA THR A 211 1.19 3.27 1.73
C THR A 211 0.05 4.20 2.12
N GLY A 212 0.31 5.11 3.04
CA GLY A 212 -0.66 6.05 3.54
C GLY A 212 -0.11 7.47 3.69
N ALA A 213 -1.01 8.44 3.62
CA ALA A 213 -0.72 9.84 3.89
C ALA A 213 -1.65 10.34 5.00
N LEU A 214 -1.06 10.98 6.01
CA LEU A 214 -1.78 11.52 7.15
C LEU A 214 -2.33 12.91 6.80
N LEU A 215 -3.49 12.92 6.17
CA LEU A 215 -4.16 14.13 5.71
C LEU A 215 -5.55 14.24 6.32
N SER A 216 -5.84 15.37 6.97
CA SER A 216 -7.16 15.74 7.45
C SER A 216 -7.56 17.10 6.89
N THR A 217 -8.87 17.38 6.85
CA THR A 217 -9.38 18.70 6.45
C THR A 217 -8.87 19.81 7.35
N VAL A 218 -8.67 19.52 8.64
CA VAL A 218 -8.15 20.50 9.60
C VAL A 218 -6.69 20.81 9.32
N SER A 219 -5.83 19.79 9.26
CA SER A 219 -4.39 19.99 9.00
C SER A 219 -4.12 20.62 7.64
N TYR A 220 -4.91 20.25 6.62
CA TYR A 220 -4.82 20.85 5.29
C TYR A 220 -5.15 22.35 5.30
N ASN A 221 -6.27 22.71 5.94
CA ASN A 221 -6.69 24.13 6.03
C ASN A 221 -5.73 24.97 6.87
N GLU A 222 -5.04 24.37 7.82
CA GLU A 222 -3.99 25.05 8.61
C GLU A 222 -2.63 25.11 7.89
N GLY A 223 -2.53 24.57 6.68
CA GLY A 223 -1.29 24.57 5.90
C GLY A 223 -0.18 23.70 6.49
N GLN A 224 -0.54 22.68 7.27
CA GLN A 224 0.42 21.73 7.83
C GLN A 224 0.98 20.78 6.76
N ASN A 225 2.09 20.13 7.07
CA ASN A 225 2.67 19.10 6.22
C ASN A 225 1.78 17.86 6.16
N ILE A 226 1.99 17.03 5.14
CA ILE A 226 1.32 15.75 4.93
C ILE A 226 2.35 14.64 5.14
N PRO A 227 2.50 14.09 6.35
CA PRO A 227 3.41 12.98 6.60
C PRO A 227 2.92 11.71 5.93
N GLY A 228 3.86 10.82 5.58
CA GLY A 228 3.58 9.48 5.07
C GLY A 228 3.73 8.41 6.14
N ILE A 229 3.08 7.26 5.92
CA ILE A 229 3.24 6.04 6.68
C ILE A 229 3.16 4.83 5.74
N ALA A 230 3.79 3.71 6.11
CA ALA A 230 3.68 2.45 5.39
C ALA A 230 3.89 1.29 6.36
N HIS A 231 3.18 0.17 6.14
CA HIS A 231 3.39 -1.08 6.86
C HIS A 231 3.72 -2.21 5.88
N GLY A 232 4.64 -3.08 6.26
CA GLY A 232 5.11 -4.18 5.41
C GLY A 232 4.57 -5.53 5.85
N VAL A 233 4.05 -6.31 4.90
CA VAL A 233 3.59 -7.69 5.14
C VAL A 233 4.32 -8.61 4.17
N ILE A 234 5.07 -9.58 4.70
CA ILE A 234 5.71 -10.62 3.90
C ILE A 234 4.69 -11.72 3.67
N ILE A 235 4.32 -11.94 2.42
CA ILE A 235 3.35 -12.96 2.01
C ILE A 235 4.09 -14.02 1.19
N GLU A 236 3.95 -15.28 1.60
CA GLU A 236 4.68 -16.40 1.01
C GLU A 236 3.73 -17.55 0.66
N ARG A 237 3.97 -18.16 -0.51
CA ARG A 237 3.36 -19.43 -0.92
C ARG A 237 4.13 -20.59 -0.28
N GLU A 238 3.39 -21.53 0.35
CA GLU A 238 3.91 -22.83 0.80
C GLU A 238 3.69 -23.94 -0.23
#